data_f552497498080837b1a39982dba4d097
#
_entry.id   f552497498080837b1a39982dba4d097
#
_cell.length_a   1.000
_cell.length_b   1.000
_cell.length_c   1.000
_cell.angle_alpha   90.00
_cell.angle_beta   90.00
_cell.angle_gamma   90.00
#
_symmetry.space_group_name_H-M   'P 1'
#
loop_
_entity.id
_entity.type
_entity.pdbx_description
1 polymer ?
#
loop_
_entity_poly.entity_id
_entity_poly.type
_entity_poly.pdbx_seq_one_letter_code
_entity_poly.pdbx_strand_id
1 'polypeptide(L)'
;MPSQSAPPVVLIVPGSGPTDRNGNSPFGLKASTYQLLAQELATQGIATVRIDKRGMFESYKAVEDPNAVTIQAYAEDVHHWVDAIRSETGAQCVWVLGHSEGGLVALEAGQGRSDICGLILVAAPGRPMGQTLREQLKEDPANAPILDQALPVIEALEAGRRVDTRQMDRPLNTMFHASVQGFLINTFALDPARLIAGYSKPVLIIQGERDLQIKPKDAQRLAKAAPNAKLVLLPATNHVLKKVETNDRAANLATYDKEGLPLVPGVSSTIARFITSATVKR
;
A
#
# COMPACT_ATOMS: atom_id res chain seq x y z
N MET A 1 -13.00 -21.10 32.80
CA MET A 1 -12.74 -21.33 31.36
C MET A 1 -11.71 -20.30 30.95
N PRO A 2 -10.60 -20.63 30.30
CA PRO A 2 -9.73 -19.59 29.76
C PRO A 2 -10.57 -18.79 28.77
N SER A 3 -10.63 -17.47 28.93
CA SER A 3 -11.25 -16.56 27.98
C SER A 3 -10.58 -16.80 26.64
N GLN A 4 -11.33 -17.23 25.63
CA GLN A 4 -10.79 -17.25 24.25
C GLN A 4 -10.31 -15.84 23.97
N SER A 5 -9.01 -15.71 23.77
CA SER A 5 -8.44 -14.42 23.36
C SER A 5 -9.11 -14.00 22.05
N ALA A 6 -9.50 -12.73 21.95
CA ALA A 6 -10.06 -12.18 20.72
C ALA A 6 -9.14 -12.54 19.52
N PRO A 7 -9.71 -12.91 18.36
CA PRO A 7 -8.91 -13.23 17.19
C PRO A 7 -8.01 -12.03 16.80
N PRO A 8 -6.82 -12.29 16.24
CA PRO A 8 -6.00 -11.22 15.71
C PRO A 8 -6.80 -10.41 14.67
N VAL A 9 -6.65 -9.08 14.70
CA VAL A 9 -7.31 -8.20 13.74
C VAL A 9 -6.27 -7.52 12.85
N VAL A 10 -6.53 -7.50 11.55
CA VAL A 10 -5.72 -6.82 10.54
C VAL A 10 -6.53 -5.68 9.92
N LEU A 11 -6.04 -4.45 10.05
CA LEU A 11 -6.52 -3.29 9.31
C LEU A 11 -5.80 -3.24 7.95
N ILE A 12 -6.56 -3.24 6.85
CA ILE A 12 -6.02 -3.18 5.49
C ILE A 12 -6.12 -1.75 4.97
N VAL A 13 -4.97 -1.15 4.66
CA VAL A 13 -4.83 0.21 4.11
C VAL A 13 -4.59 0.12 2.60
N PRO A 14 -5.48 0.72 1.77
CA PRO A 14 -5.39 0.68 0.31
C PRO A 14 -4.16 1.41 -0.25
N GLY A 15 -3.80 1.05 -1.49
CA GLY A 15 -2.78 1.73 -2.30
C GLY A 15 -3.18 3.12 -2.79
N SER A 16 -2.39 3.68 -3.71
CA SER A 16 -2.57 5.03 -4.26
C SER A 16 -3.86 5.16 -5.07
N GLY A 17 -4.25 6.42 -5.27
CA GLY A 17 -5.42 6.81 -6.04
C GLY A 17 -6.75 6.36 -5.43
N PRO A 18 -7.86 6.42 -6.21
CA PRO A 18 -9.16 5.99 -5.77
C PRO A 18 -9.28 4.46 -5.85
N THR A 19 -8.61 3.79 -4.92
CA THR A 19 -8.72 2.35 -4.69
C THR A 19 -9.62 2.12 -3.49
N ASP A 20 -10.72 1.38 -3.70
CA ASP A 20 -11.74 1.12 -2.69
C ASP A 20 -11.28 0.06 -1.66
N ARG A 21 -12.09 -0.12 -0.62
CA ARG A 21 -11.91 -1.12 0.44
C ARG A 21 -11.85 -2.56 -0.06
N ASN A 22 -12.27 -2.84 -1.29
CA ASN A 22 -12.22 -4.16 -1.90
C ASN A 22 -10.95 -4.37 -2.77
N GLY A 23 -10.25 -3.29 -3.09
CA GLY A 23 -9.09 -3.30 -3.97
C GLY A 23 -9.44 -3.08 -5.43
N ASN A 24 -10.55 -2.36 -5.70
CA ASN A 24 -10.99 -1.98 -7.04
C ASN A 24 -10.87 -0.48 -7.26
N SER A 25 -10.91 -0.04 -8.51
CA SER A 25 -10.83 1.38 -8.89
C SER A 25 -11.70 1.68 -10.09
N PRO A 26 -12.31 2.87 -10.18
CA PRO A 26 -13.08 3.30 -11.35
C PRO A 26 -12.23 3.41 -12.63
N PHE A 27 -10.91 3.34 -12.51
CA PHE A 27 -9.98 3.35 -13.65
C PHE A 27 -9.65 1.96 -14.20
N GLY A 28 -10.56 0.99 -14.05
CA GLY A 28 -10.45 -0.33 -14.67
C GLY A 28 -9.82 -1.42 -13.79
N LEU A 29 -9.45 -1.11 -12.55
CA LEU A 29 -8.99 -2.15 -11.61
C LEU A 29 -10.19 -2.87 -11.01
N LYS A 30 -10.28 -4.20 -11.23
CA LYS A 30 -11.36 -5.07 -10.73
C LYS A 30 -10.82 -6.34 -10.05
N ALA A 31 -9.62 -6.25 -9.51
CA ALA A 31 -8.90 -7.40 -8.97
C ALA A 31 -9.44 -7.90 -7.63
N SER A 32 -10.25 -7.11 -6.92
CA SER A 32 -10.84 -7.42 -5.60
C SER A 32 -9.81 -7.94 -4.57
N THR A 33 -8.58 -7.47 -4.67
CA THR A 33 -7.43 -8.00 -3.93
C THR A 33 -7.66 -8.02 -2.42
N TYR A 34 -8.18 -6.92 -1.86
CA TYR A 34 -8.37 -6.82 -0.40
C TYR A 34 -9.57 -7.61 0.09
N GLN A 35 -10.63 -7.72 -0.73
CA GLN A 35 -11.78 -8.55 -0.42
C GLN A 35 -11.39 -10.02 -0.36
N LEU A 36 -10.68 -10.52 -1.37
CA LEU A 36 -10.23 -11.91 -1.43
C LEU A 36 -9.26 -12.22 -0.28
N LEU A 37 -8.32 -11.29 -0.01
CA LEU A 37 -7.39 -11.46 1.11
C LEU A 37 -8.11 -11.54 2.46
N ALA A 38 -9.12 -10.71 2.67
CA ALA A 38 -9.92 -10.72 3.89
C ALA A 38 -10.70 -12.04 4.04
N GLN A 39 -11.29 -12.55 2.95
CA GLN A 39 -11.98 -13.84 2.95
C GLN A 39 -11.04 -15.01 3.28
N GLU A 40 -9.86 -15.05 2.66
CA GLU A 40 -8.87 -16.08 2.92
C GLU A 40 -8.31 -16.01 4.36
N LEU A 41 -8.05 -14.82 4.90
CA LEU A 41 -7.59 -14.64 6.28
C LEU A 41 -8.67 -15.05 7.29
N ALA A 42 -9.94 -14.80 7.00
CA ALA A 42 -11.05 -15.23 7.85
C ALA A 42 -11.10 -16.76 8.00
N THR A 43 -10.80 -17.53 6.93
CA THR A 43 -10.71 -19.01 7.02
C THR A 43 -9.57 -19.49 7.92
N GLN A 44 -8.63 -18.61 8.26
CA GLN A 44 -7.48 -18.88 9.12
C GLN A 44 -7.63 -18.25 10.53
N GLY A 45 -8.85 -17.83 10.88
CA GLY A 45 -9.18 -17.28 12.19
C GLY A 45 -8.66 -15.85 12.43
N ILE A 46 -8.38 -15.09 11.38
CA ILE A 46 -7.93 -13.71 11.46
C ILE A 46 -9.04 -12.78 10.98
N ALA A 47 -9.47 -11.88 11.85
CA ALA A 47 -10.44 -10.84 11.50
C ALA A 47 -9.76 -9.74 10.68
N THR A 48 -10.51 -9.10 9.78
CA THR A 48 -9.99 -7.99 8.96
C THR A 48 -10.95 -6.83 8.94
N VAL A 49 -10.40 -5.61 8.95
CA VAL A 49 -11.11 -4.37 8.66
C VAL A 49 -10.53 -3.77 7.39
N ARG A 50 -11.39 -3.41 6.44
CA ARG A 50 -11.04 -2.79 5.16
C ARG A 50 -11.68 -1.41 5.08
N ILE A 51 -10.90 -0.42 4.70
CA ILE A 51 -11.31 0.99 4.72
C ILE A 51 -11.25 1.62 3.35
N ASP A 52 -12.07 2.65 3.14
CA ASP A 52 -11.85 3.63 2.08
C ASP A 52 -11.08 4.80 2.67
N LYS A 53 -10.04 5.25 1.99
CA LYS A 53 -9.26 6.40 2.44
C LYS A 53 -10.11 7.66 2.46
N ARG A 54 -9.79 8.62 3.36
CA ARG A 54 -10.49 9.92 3.40
C ARG A 54 -10.55 10.58 2.03
N GLY A 55 -11.67 11.18 1.71
CA GLY A 55 -11.94 11.81 0.41
C GLY A 55 -12.30 10.84 -0.72
N MET A 56 -12.42 9.54 -0.45
CA MET A 56 -12.70 8.51 -1.46
C MET A 56 -13.93 7.67 -1.08
N PHE A 57 -14.69 7.24 -2.08
CA PHE A 57 -15.86 6.36 -1.97
C PHE A 57 -16.80 6.74 -0.81
N GLU A 58 -17.06 5.84 0.14
CA GLU A 58 -17.93 6.12 1.28
C GLU A 58 -17.34 7.13 2.28
N SER A 59 -16.01 7.36 2.21
CA SER A 59 -15.29 8.35 3.02
C SER A 59 -15.13 9.72 2.32
N TYR A 60 -15.88 10.00 1.24
CA TYR A 60 -15.71 11.18 0.40
C TYR A 60 -15.87 12.51 1.16
N LYS A 61 -16.74 12.54 2.19
CA LYS A 61 -16.97 13.73 3.03
C LYS A 61 -15.86 14.03 4.04
N ALA A 62 -14.91 13.15 4.21
CA ALA A 62 -13.84 13.29 5.21
C ALA A 62 -12.70 14.24 4.77
N VAL A 63 -12.86 14.93 3.65
CA VAL A 63 -11.87 15.87 3.10
C VAL A 63 -12.58 17.13 2.60
N GLU A 64 -12.13 18.27 3.08
CA GLU A 64 -12.59 19.59 2.59
C GLU A 64 -11.70 20.08 1.44
N ASP A 65 -10.36 19.99 1.61
CA ASP A 65 -9.36 20.35 0.61
C ASP A 65 -8.46 19.15 0.28
N PRO A 66 -8.53 18.60 -0.95
CA PRO A 66 -7.64 17.51 -1.37
C PRO A 66 -6.15 17.84 -1.28
N ASN A 67 -5.75 19.11 -1.40
CA ASN A 67 -4.36 19.54 -1.24
C ASN A 67 -3.86 19.54 0.21
N ALA A 68 -4.76 19.47 1.19
CA ALA A 68 -4.42 19.35 2.60
C ALA A 68 -4.21 17.89 3.03
N VAL A 69 -4.54 16.92 2.18
CA VAL A 69 -4.29 15.51 2.48
C VAL A 69 -2.78 15.23 2.44
N THR A 70 -2.30 14.49 3.44
CA THR A 70 -0.91 14.06 3.57
C THR A 70 -0.83 12.59 3.96
N ILE A 71 0.35 11.99 3.87
CA ILE A 71 0.57 10.63 4.42
C ILE A 71 0.36 10.62 5.94
N GLN A 72 0.73 11.70 6.64
CA GLN A 72 0.48 11.85 8.06
C GLN A 72 -1.02 11.88 8.38
N ALA A 73 -1.82 12.58 7.57
CA ALA A 73 -3.27 12.59 7.73
C ALA A 73 -3.89 11.19 7.54
N TYR A 74 -3.39 10.40 6.58
CA TYR A 74 -3.78 9.00 6.44
C TYR A 74 -3.30 8.14 7.62
N ALA A 75 -2.13 8.42 8.18
CA ALA A 75 -1.64 7.74 9.38
C ALA A 75 -2.51 8.03 10.62
N GLU A 76 -3.00 9.26 10.77
CA GLU A 76 -3.98 9.62 11.79
C GLU A 76 -5.30 8.85 11.62
N ASP A 77 -5.78 8.68 10.39
CA ASP A 77 -6.95 7.82 10.14
C ASP A 77 -6.71 6.38 10.58
N VAL A 78 -5.52 5.83 10.30
CA VAL A 78 -5.14 4.50 10.77
C VAL A 78 -5.21 4.43 12.30
N HIS A 79 -4.75 5.46 13.01
CA HIS A 79 -4.83 5.51 14.46
C HIS A 79 -6.30 5.49 14.95
N HIS A 80 -7.17 6.30 14.36
CA HIS A 80 -8.60 6.30 14.70
C HIS A 80 -9.26 4.94 14.42
N TRP A 81 -8.92 4.29 13.30
CA TRP A 81 -9.40 2.94 13.00
C TRP A 81 -8.87 1.90 14.00
N VAL A 82 -7.60 1.99 14.41
CA VAL A 82 -7.03 1.12 15.45
C VAL A 82 -7.79 1.28 16.76
N ASP A 83 -8.06 2.52 17.18
CA ASP A 83 -8.81 2.81 18.41
C ASP A 83 -10.23 2.26 18.34
N ALA A 84 -10.94 2.46 17.22
CA ALA A 84 -12.29 1.92 16.99
C ALA A 84 -12.29 0.37 17.00
N ILE A 85 -11.38 -0.27 16.29
CA ILE A 85 -11.24 -1.73 16.26
C ILE A 85 -11.01 -2.29 17.66
N ARG A 86 -10.12 -1.69 18.43
CA ARG A 86 -9.83 -2.13 19.80
C ARG A 86 -11.04 -1.97 20.72
N SER A 87 -11.76 -0.88 20.59
CA SER A 87 -13.00 -0.64 21.34
C SER A 87 -14.06 -1.70 21.05
N GLU A 88 -14.26 -2.03 19.77
CA GLU A 88 -15.31 -2.97 19.33
C GLU A 88 -14.95 -4.44 19.59
N THR A 89 -13.65 -4.79 19.50
CA THR A 89 -13.21 -6.19 19.53
C THR A 89 -12.55 -6.62 20.83
N GLY A 90 -12.12 -5.67 21.67
CA GLY A 90 -11.30 -5.94 22.85
C GLY A 90 -9.85 -6.33 22.51
N ALA A 91 -9.41 -6.21 21.24
CA ALA A 91 -8.05 -6.52 20.83
C ALA A 91 -7.04 -5.62 21.55
N GLN A 92 -5.97 -6.19 22.08
CA GLN A 92 -4.90 -5.42 22.75
C GLN A 92 -4.13 -4.53 21.78
N CYS A 93 -3.94 -5.00 20.57
CA CYS A 93 -3.33 -4.25 19.46
C CYS A 93 -3.87 -4.76 18.11
N VAL A 94 -3.65 -3.97 17.04
CA VAL A 94 -4.11 -4.27 15.68
C VAL A 94 -2.90 -4.40 14.75
N TRP A 95 -2.91 -5.39 13.86
CA TRP A 95 -1.95 -5.49 12.77
C TRP A 95 -2.34 -4.51 11.66
N VAL A 96 -1.38 -3.78 11.11
CA VAL A 96 -1.65 -2.87 9.97
C VAL A 96 -1.00 -3.45 8.71
N LEU A 97 -1.83 -3.79 7.74
CA LEU A 97 -1.41 -4.21 6.41
C LEU A 97 -1.56 -3.03 5.45
N GLY A 98 -0.45 -2.58 4.88
CA GLY A 98 -0.43 -1.57 3.84
C GLY A 98 -0.05 -2.16 2.49
N HIS A 99 -0.86 -1.93 1.47
CA HIS A 99 -0.59 -2.32 0.10
C HIS A 99 -0.11 -1.12 -0.71
N SER A 100 1.00 -1.26 -1.44
CA SER A 100 1.54 -0.20 -2.30
C SER A 100 1.79 1.10 -1.48
N GLU A 101 1.24 2.25 -1.85
CA GLU A 101 1.27 3.51 -1.07
C GLU A 101 0.76 3.31 0.37
N GLY A 102 -0.23 2.43 0.57
CA GLY A 102 -0.70 2.07 1.91
C GLY A 102 0.40 1.49 2.80
N GLY A 103 1.46 0.93 2.22
CA GLY A 103 2.65 0.50 2.95
C GLY A 103 3.44 1.69 3.54
N LEU A 104 3.52 2.80 2.81
CA LEU A 104 4.10 4.04 3.34
C LEU A 104 3.23 4.64 4.46
N VAL A 105 1.90 4.60 4.29
CA VAL A 105 0.95 5.01 5.35
C VAL A 105 1.11 4.13 6.59
N ALA A 106 1.22 2.81 6.43
CA ALA A 106 1.43 1.88 7.54
C ALA A 106 2.74 2.13 8.28
N LEU A 107 3.81 2.45 7.55
CA LEU A 107 5.11 2.81 8.14
C LEU A 107 5.04 4.09 8.96
N GLU A 108 4.35 5.10 8.47
CA GLU A 108 4.13 6.37 9.19
C GLU A 108 3.26 6.15 10.42
N ALA A 109 2.12 5.45 10.27
CA ALA A 109 1.20 5.15 11.36
C ALA A 109 1.82 4.29 12.46
N GLY A 110 2.79 3.45 12.12
CA GLY A 110 3.48 2.58 13.07
C GLY A 110 4.40 3.31 14.04
N GLN A 111 4.82 4.55 13.72
CA GLN A 111 5.78 5.28 14.53
C GLN A 111 5.20 5.62 15.92
N GLY A 112 5.92 5.23 16.98
CA GLY A 112 5.57 5.59 18.36
C GLY A 112 4.29 4.96 18.94
N ARG A 113 3.55 4.11 18.20
CA ARG A 113 2.27 3.53 18.63
C ARG A 113 2.45 2.16 19.29
N SER A 114 2.03 2.02 20.56
CA SER A 114 2.11 0.75 21.27
C SER A 114 0.97 -0.24 20.91
N ASP A 115 -0.14 0.26 20.44
CA ASP A 115 -1.37 -0.47 20.09
C ASP A 115 -1.43 -0.98 18.62
N ILE A 116 -0.39 -0.76 17.83
CA ILE A 116 -0.15 -1.47 16.59
C ILE A 116 0.73 -2.69 16.89
N CYS A 117 0.26 -3.91 16.57
CA CYS A 117 0.99 -5.16 16.84
C CYS A 117 2.27 -5.30 16.01
N GLY A 118 2.22 -4.87 14.80
CA GLY A 118 3.27 -4.95 13.79
C GLY A 118 2.72 -4.58 12.42
N LEU A 119 3.59 -4.60 11.40
CA LEU A 119 3.26 -4.18 10.06
C LEU A 119 3.36 -5.33 9.06
N ILE A 120 2.50 -5.31 8.05
CA ILE A 120 2.52 -6.21 6.91
C ILE A 120 2.56 -5.31 5.66
N LEU A 121 3.72 -5.26 5.01
CA LEU A 121 3.97 -4.41 3.86
C LEU A 121 3.88 -5.26 2.59
N VAL A 122 2.86 -5.02 1.78
CA VAL A 122 2.58 -5.79 0.57
C VAL A 122 2.81 -4.91 -0.64
N ALA A 123 3.72 -5.30 -1.52
CA ALA A 123 4.08 -4.51 -2.71
C ALA A 123 4.35 -3.03 -2.37
N ALA A 124 5.00 -2.77 -1.22
CA ALA A 124 5.23 -1.44 -0.69
C ALA A 124 6.50 -0.80 -1.26
N PRO A 125 6.52 0.52 -1.50
CA PRO A 125 7.71 1.21 -1.98
C PRO A 125 8.83 1.15 -0.92
N GLY A 126 10.06 0.91 -1.37
CA GLY A 126 11.27 0.97 -0.55
C GLY A 126 12.08 2.25 -0.77
N ARG A 127 11.68 3.06 -1.74
CA ARG A 127 12.30 4.33 -2.14
C ARG A 127 11.25 5.46 -2.07
N PRO A 128 11.68 6.73 -2.01
CA PRO A 128 10.79 7.86 -2.19
C PRO A 128 9.92 7.70 -3.45
N MET A 129 8.63 8.01 -3.32
CA MET A 129 7.64 7.73 -4.37
C MET A 129 7.93 8.45 -5.70
N GLY A 130 8.57 9.62 -5.67
CA GLY A 130 8.99 10.31 -6.90
C GLY A 130 9.98 9.47 -7.73
N GLN A 131 10.92 8.77 -7.07
CA GLN A 131 11.85 7.86 -7.75
C GLN A 131 11.12 6.65 -8.35
N THR A 132 10.16 6.09 -7.63
CA THR A 132 9.35 4.96 -8.09
C THR A 132 8.50 5.35 -9.29
N LEU A 133 7.82 6.50 -9.23
CA LEU A 133 7.00 7.01 -10.34
C LEU A 133 7.85 7.30 -11.59
N ARG A 134 9.01 7.90 -11.41
CA ARG A 134 9.97 8.14 -12.52
C ARG A 134 10.38 6.84 -13.21
N GLU A 135 10.62 5.79 -12.46
CA GLU A 135 10.96 4.47 -13.01
C GLU A 135 9.77 3.85 -13.75
N GLN A 136 8.58 3.86 -13.15
CA GLN A 136 7.35 3.34 -13.77
C GLN A 136 7.06 4.02 -15.10
N LEU A 137 7.20 5.35 -15.18
CA LEU A 137 6.98 6.11 -16.42
C LEU A 137 8.00 5.73 -17.51
N LYS A 138 9.28 5.58 -17.13
CA LYS A 138 10.35 5.23 -18.08
C LYS A 138 10.28 3.79 -18.58
N GLU A 139 9.76 2.87 -17.77
CA GLU A 139 9.68 1.45 -18.12
C GLU A 139 8.51 1.12 -19.07
N ASP A 140 7.53 2.00 -19.16
CA ASP A 140 6.41 1.81 -20.09
C ASP A 140 6.71 2.53 -21.41
N PRO A 141 6.94 1.78 -22.51
CA PRO A 141 7.20 2.40 -23.81
C PRO A 141 6.09 3.34 -24.30
N ALA A 142 4.85 3.11 -23.86
CA ALA A 142 3.72 3.97 -24.20
C ALA A 142 3.85 5.39 -23.66
N ASN A 143 4.67 5.58 -22.61
CA ASN A 143 4.93 6.88 -22.00
C ASN A 143 6.02 7.69 -22.72
N ALA A 144 6.74 7.12 -23.69
CA ALA A 144 7.84 7.82 -24.37
C ALA A 144 7.48 9.24 -24.83
N PRO A 145 6.29 9.51 -25.42
CA PRO A 145 5.92 10.86 -25.89
C PRO A 145 5.74 11.89 -24.75
N ILE A 146 5.48 11.44 -23.52
CA ILE A 146 5.15 12.33 -22.40
C ILE A 146 6.30 12.49 -21.39
N LEU A 147 7.40 11.74 -21.54
CA LEU A 147 8.50 11.75 -20.55
C LEU A 147 9.15 13.13 -20.41
N ASP A 148 9.35 13.85 -21.49
CA ASP A 148 9.96 15.18 -21.46
C ASP A 148 9.13 16.22 -20.69
N GLN A 149 7.81 16.02 -20.63
CA GLN A 149 6.92 16.84 -19.80
C GLN A 149 6.86 16.30 -18.35
N ALA A 150 6.80 14.97 -18.16
CA ALA A 150 6.58 14.35 -16.87
C ALA A 150 7.78 14.47 -15.91
N LEU A 151 9.00 14.25 -16.42
CA LEU A 151 10.20 14.20 -15.58
C LEU A 151 10.52 15.53 -14.87
N PRO A 152 10.43 16.70 -15.53
CA PRO A 152 10.61 17.99 -14.86
C PRO A 152 9.55 18.28 -13.79
N VAL A 153 8.29 17.81 -14.00
CA VAL A 153 7.24 17.96 -12.99
C VAL A 153 7.58 17.15 -11.75
N ILE A 154 7.98 15.89 -11.89
CA ILE A 154 8.39 15.06 -10.74
C ILE A 154 9.54 15.73 -10.00
N GLU A 155 10.55 16.23 -10.69
CA GLU A 155 11.69 16.93 -10.09
C GLU A 155 11.26 18.19 -9.33
N ALA A 156 10.36 18.99 -9.90
CA ALA A 156 9.83 20.16 -9.23
C ALA A 156 9.05 19.80 -7.93
N LEU A 157 8.21 18.78 -8.00
CA LEU A 157 7.43 18.31 -6.84
C LEU A 157 8.32 17.68 -5.76
N GLU A 158 9.37 16.95 -6.13
CA GLU A 158 10.39 16.45 -5.18
C GLU A 158 11.12 17.62 -4.47
N ALA A 159 11.29 18.75 -5.17
CA ALA A 159 11.86 19.98 -4.60
C ALA A 159 10.83 20.84 -3.85
N GLY A 160 9.61 20.33 -3.62
CA GLY A 160 8.54 21.05 -2.92
C GLY A 160 7.87 22.16 -3.73
N ARG A 161 8.10 22.23 -5.05
CA ARG A 161 7.59 23.30 -5.93
C ARG A 161 6.38 22.79 -6.73
N ARG A 162 5.30 23.57 -6.71
CA ARG A 162 4.12 23.32 -7.57
C ARG A 162 4.38 23.75 -9.00
N VAL A 163 3.70 23.08 -9.95
CA VAL A 163 3.82 23.30 -11.39
C VAL A 163 2.44 23.55 -12.00
N ASP A 164 2.33 24.47 -12.95
CA ASP A 164 1.11 24.61 -13.75
C ASP A 164 1.07 23.53 -14.84
N THR A 165 0.12 22.62 -14.73
CA THR A 165 -0.05 21.48 -15.64
C THR A 165 -1.17 21.64 -16.66
N ARG A 166 -1.86 22.79 -16.68
CA ARG A 166 -3.03 23.02 -17.54
C ARG A 166 -2.77 22.89 -19.05
N GLN A 167 -1.52 23.13 -19.47
CA GLN A 167 -1.09 23.04 -20.86
C GLN A 167 -0.42 21.71 -21.20
N MET A 168 -0.34 20.78 -20.25
CA MET A 168 0.25 19.46 -20.45
C MET A 168 -0.73 18.49 -21.11
N ASP A 169 -0.19 17.41 -21.65
CA ASP A 169 -1.00 16.30 -22.14
C ASP A 169 -1.99 15.80 -21.07
N ARG A 170 -3.20 15.46 -21.51
CA ARG A 170 -4.30 15.11 -20.60
C ARG A 170 -3.94 14.08 -19.53
N PRO A 171 -3.20 12.99 -19.82
CA PRO A 171 -2.78 12.05 -18.78
C PRO A 171 -1.92 12.71 -17.69
N LEU A 172 -0.99 13.59 -18.07
CA LEU A 172 -0.13 14.31 -17.14
C LEU A 172 -0.89 15.35 -16.33
N ASN A 173 -1.79 16.10 -16.98
CA ASN A 173 -2.63 17.05 -16.27
C ASN A 173 -3.53 16.34 -15.25
N THR A 174 -4.00 15.14 -15.53
CA THR A 174 -4.76 14.33 -14.56
C THR A 174 -3.87 13.85 -13.41
N MET A 175 -2.69 13.29 -13.73
CA MET A 175 -1.76 12.72 -12.75
C MET A 175 -1.17 13.78 -11.80
N PHE A 176 -0.86 14.96 -12.33
CA PHE A 176 -0.24 16.07 -11.59
C PHE A 176 -1.17 17.27 -11.41
N HIS A 177 -2.49 17.02 -11.40
CA HIS A 177 -3.47 18.08 -11.25
C HIS A 177 -3.19 18.94 -10.00
N ALA A 178 -3.45 20.25 -10.09
CA ALA A 178 -3.16 21.21 -9.04
C ALA A 178 -3.74 20.80 -7.66
N SER A 179 -4.88 20.11 -7.64
CA SER A 179 -5.53 19.62 -6.41
C SER A 179 -4.82 18.45 -5.73
N VAL A 180 -3.85 17.80 -6.37
CA VAL A 180 -3.12 16.64 -5.79
C VAL A 180 -1.64 16.95 -5.59
N GLN A 181 -1.13 18.09 -6.04
CA GLN A 181 0.30 18.39 -5.93
C GLN A 181 0.77 18.54 -4.49
N GLY A 182 -0.09 19.05 -3.58
CA GLY A 182 0.24 19.09 -2.15
C GLY A 182 0.50 17.70 -1.59
N PHE A 183 -0.36 16.74 -1.91
CA PHE A 183 -0.20 15.33 -1.55
C PHE A 183 1.07 14.71 -2.16
N LEU A 184 1.32 14.95 -3.46
CA LEU A 184 2.52 14.42 -4.14
C LEU A 184 3.82 14.97 -3.53
N ILE A 185 3.89 16.27 -3.24
CA ILE A 185 5.05 16.90 -2.57
C ILE A 185 5.29 16.23 -1.22
N ASN A 186 4.25 16.07 -0.41
CA ASN A 186 4.36 15.41 0.90
C ASN A 186 4.85 13.96 0.75
N THR A 187 4.24 13.19 -0.16
CA THR A 187 4.57 11.78 -0.38
C THR A 187 5.99 11.58 -0.90
N PHE A 188 6.46 12.46 -1.81
CA PHE A 188 7.80 12.37 -2.40
C PHE A 188 8.90 12.72 -1.40
N ALA A 189 8.61 13.51 -0.37
CA ALA A 189 9.56 13.87 0.68
C ALA A 189 9.86 12.72 1.66
N LEU A 190 9.04 11.68 1.69
CA LEU A 190 9.18 10.56 2.63
C LEU A 190 10.08 9.47 2.06
N ASP A 191 11.01 8.96 2.88
CA ASP A 191 11.83 7.77 2.56
C ASP A 191 11.35 6.56 3.40
N PRO A 192 10.67 5.57 2.78
CA PRO A 192 10.17 4.39 3.47
C PRO A 192 11.28 3.59 4.18
N ALA A 193 12.49 3.57 3.61
CA ALA A 193 13.62 2.87 4.23
C ALA A 193 14.08 3.53 5.54
N ARG A 194 13.96 4.86 5.64
CA ARG A 194 14.23 5.56 6.91
C ARG A 194 13.15 5.30 7.94
N LEU A 195 11.89 5.28 7.54
CA LEU A 195 10.76 5.01 8.44
C LEU A 195 10.85 3.61 9.03
N ILE A 196 11.12 2.59 8.21
CA ILE A 196 11.20 1.20 8.69
C ILE A 196 12.42 0.97 9.58
N ALA A 197 13.53 1.68 9.36
CA ALA A 197 14.76 1.50 10.15
C ALA A 197 14.57 1.83 11.64
N GLY A 198 13.66 2.75 11.96
CA GLY A 198 13.31 3.13 13.34
C GLY A 198 12.21 2.24 13.95
N TYR A 199 11.63 1.32 13.21
CA TYR A 199 10.49 0.53 13.67
C TYR A 199 10.93 -0.77 14.35
N SER A 200 10.62 -0.91 15.65
CA SER A 200 11.13 -2.01 16.50
C SER A 200 10.22 -3.23 16.58
N LYS A 201 8.96 -3.11 16.14
CA LYS A 201 7.98 -4.21 16.22
C LYS A 201 8.07 -5.14 14.99
N PRO A 202 7.41 -6.31 15.03
CA PRO A 202 7.46 -7.26 13.92
C PRO A 202 7.01 -6.65 12.59
N VAL A 203 7.75 -6.91 11.52
CA VAL A 203 7.42 -6.50 10.15
C VAL A 203 7.51 -7.70 9.21
N LEU A 204 6.47 -7.89 8.40
CA LEU A 204 6.47 -8.79 7.26
C LEU A 204 6.45 -7.96 5.97
N ILE A 205 7.38 -8.24 5.07
CA ILE A 205 7.46 -7.62 3.73
C ILE A 205 7.13 -8.71 2.72
N ILE A 206 6.10 -8.49 1.90
CA ILE A 206 5.68 -9.41 0.82
C ILE A 206 5.78 -8.67 -0.50
N GLN A 207 6.48 -9.27 -1.47
CA GLN A 207 6.67 -8.68 -2.79
C GLN A 207 6.53 -9.71 -3.89
N GLY A 208 5.73 -9.40 -4.90
CA GLY A 208 5.63 -10.18 -6.12
C GLY A 208 6.82 -9.96 -7.06
N GLU A 209 7.41 -11.02 -7.60
CA GLU A 209 8.55 -10.90 -8.51
C GLU A 209 8.15 -10.43 -9.92
N ARG A 210 6.85 -10.49 -10.26
CA ARG A 210 6.27 -10.00 -11.53
C ARG A 210 5.58 -8.64 -11.38
N ASP A 211 5.79 -7.96 -10.28
CA ASP A 211 5.22 -6.64 -10.03
C ASP A 211 5.82 -5.61 -11.01
N LEU A 212 4.94 -4.96 -11.77
CA LEU A 212 5.33 -3.92 -12.74
C LEU A 212 5.44 -2.53 -12.11
N GLN A 213 4.83 -2.34 -10.92
CA GLN A 213 4.76 -1.04 -10.27
C GLN A 213 5.84 -0.88 -9.19
N ILE A 214 5.92 -1.83 -8.27
CA ILE A 214 6.92 -1.86 -7.20
C ILE A 214 7.83 -3.07 -7.43
N LYS A 215 9.13 -2.82 -7.51
CA LYS A 215 10.09 -3.86 -7.86
C LYS A 215 10.59 -4.63 -6.64
N PRO A 216 11.07 -5.88 -6.82
CA PRO A 216 11.72 -6.64 -5.72
C PRO A 216 12.84 -5.89 -5.02
N LYS A 217 13.55 -5.02 -5.71
CA LYS A 217 14.60 -4.16 -5.12
C LYS A 217 14.07 -3.19 -4.05
N ASP A 218 12.81 -2.79 -4.13
CA ASP A 218 12.16 -1.96 -3.10
C ASP A 218 11.97 -2.76 -1.81
N ALA A 219 11.44 -3.97 -1.91
CA ALA A 219 11.29 -4.88 -0.77
C ALA A 219 12.64 -5.26 -0.15
N GLN A 220 13.66 -5.50 -0.98
CA GLN A 220 15.03 -5.77 -0.52
C GLN A 220 15.63 -4.55 0.19
N ARG A 221 15.35 -3.32 -0.27
CA ARG A 221 15.79 -2.09 0.40
C ARG A 221 15.14 -1.93 1.77
N LEU A 222 13.84 -2.21 1.89
CA LEU A 222 13.14 -2.21 3.18
C LEU A 222 13.75 -3.26 4.13
N ALA A 223 13.94 -4.49 3.66
CA ALA A 223 14.51 -5.57 4.47
C ALA A 223 15.95 -5.26 4.91
N LYS A 224 16.75 -4.62 4.05
CA LYS A 224 18.10 -4.16 4.42
C LYS A 224 18.07 -3.08 5.50
N ALA A 225 17.12 -2.19 5.46
CA ALA A 225 16.95 -1.11 6.44
C ALA A 225 16.39 -1.62 7.79
N ALA A 226 15.69 -2.75 7.81
CA ALA A 226 15.13 -3.40 8.99
C ALA A 226 15.52 -4.90 9.02
N PRO A 227 16.71 -5.25 9.50
CA PRO A 227 17.21 -6.62 9.45
C PRO A 227 16.35 -7.66 10.17
N ASN A 228 15.51 -7.23 11.11
CA ASN A 228 14.56 -8.09 11.83
C ASN A 228 13.24 -8.31 11.07
N ALA A 229 13.01 -7.59 9.97
CA ALA A 229 11.84 -7.79 9.13
C ALA A 229 11.95 -9.11 8.36
N LYS A 230 10.82 -9.81 8.24
CA LYS A 230 10.73 -11.01 7.41
C LYS A 230 10.40 -10.61 5.98
N LEU A 231 11.30 -10.89 5.04
CA LEU A 231 11.06 -10.71 3.60
C LEU A 231 10.58 -12.01 2.97
N VAL A 232 9.51 -11.91 2.17
CA VAL A 232 8.98 -13.00 1.34
C VAL A 232 8.81 -12.49 -0.09
N LEU A 233 9.55 -13.07 -1.02
CA LEU A 233 9.38 -12.86 -2.45
C LEU A 233 8.46 -13.95 -2.99
N LEU A 234 7.45 -13.57 -3.76
CA LEU A 234 6.45 -14.47 -4.33
C LEU A 234 6.70 -14.62 -5.83
N PRO A 235 7.16 -15.80 -6.29
CA PRO A 235 7.32 -16.06 -7.72
C PRO A 235 6.02 -15.87 -8.49
N ALA A 236 6.11 -15.52 -9.77
CA ALA A 236 4.97 -15.38 -10.68
C ALA A 236 3.81 -14.54 -10.14
N THR A 237 4.08 -13.59 -9.25
CA THR A 237 3.07 -12.75 -8.58
C THR A 237 3.23 -11.30 -9.01
N ASN A 238 2.13 -10.66 -9.42
CA ASN A 238 2.12 -9.25 -9.78
C ASN A 238 1.67 -8.34 -8.63
N HIS A 239 1.52 -7.03 -8.93
CA HIS A 239 1.17 -5.99 -7.96
C HIS A 239 -0.17 -6.24 -7.25
N VAL A 240 -1.15 -6.77 -7.95
CA VAL A 240 -2.49 -7.07 -7.40
C VAL A 240 -2.61 -8.50 -6.87
N LEU A 241 -1.47 -9.13 -6.59
CA LEU A 241 -1.35 -10.48 -6.01
C LEU A 241 -1.98 -11.59 -6.87
N LYS A 242 -2.04 -11.39 -8.19
CA LYS A 242 -2.50 -12.41 -9.15
C LYS A 242 -1.32 -13.12 -9.77
N LYS A 243 -1.55 -14.40 -10.16
CA LYS A 243 -0.55 -15.22 -10.82
C LYS A 243 -0.33 -14.75 -12.26
N VAL A 244 0.93 -14.59 -12.63
CA VAL A 244 1.40 -14.24 -13.98
C VAL A 244 2.55 -15.16 -14.37
N GLU A 245 2.32 -16.07 -15.30
CA GLU A 245 3.27 -17.13 -15.68
C GLU A 245 4.43 -16.61 -16.54
N THR A 246 4.22 -15.50 -17.27
CA THR A 246 5.17 -14.99 -18.25
C THR A 246 5.71 -13.59 -17.85
N ASN A 247 6.74 -13.14 -18.55
CA ASN A 247 7.22 -11.75 -18.44
C ASN A 247 6.45 -10.78 -19.35
N ASP A 248 5.40 -11.25 -20.03
CA ASP A 248 4.61 -10.41 -20.91
C ASP A 248 3.83 -9.37 -20.10
N ARG A 249 4.07 -8.09 -20.41
CA ARG A 249 3.43 -6.94 -19.78
C ARG A 249 1.91 -6.93 -20.01
N ALA A 250 1.46 -7.27 -21.23
CA ALA A 250 0.03 -7.28 -21.57
C ALA A 250 -0.70 -8.37 -20.79
N ALA A 251 -0.14 -9.58 -20.70
CA ALA A 251 -0.68 -10.65 -19.90
C ALA A 251 -0.75 -10.31 -18.41
N ASN A 252 0.25 -9.59 -17.90
CA ASN A 252 0.29 -9.09 -16.51
C ASN A 252 -0.86 -8.10 -16.26
N LEU A 253 -0.96 -7.06 -17.09
CA LEU A 253 -1.98 -6.02 -16.95
C LEU A 253 -3.40 -6.58 -17.16
N ALA A 254 -3.58 -7.57 -18.02
CA ALA A 254 -4.88 -8.21 -18.24
C ALA A 254 -5.46 -8.92 -17.01
N THR A 255 -4.67 -9.10 -15.93
CA THR A 255 -5.19 -9.64 -14.67
C THR A 255 -5.84 -8.58 -13.79
N TYR A 256 -5.65 -7.30 -14.08
CA TYR A 256 -6.13 -6.20 -13.24
C TYR A 256 -7.63 -5.94 -13.39
N ASP A 257 -8.18 -6.20 -14.57
CA ASP A 257 -9.60 -5.99 -14.88
C ASP A 257 -10.43 -7.29 -14.85
N LYS A 258 -9.79 -8.43 -14.57
CA LYS A 258 -10.46 -9.74 -14.47
C LYS A 258 -11.02 -9.96 -13.08
N GLU A 259 -12.34 -9.90 -12.99
CA GLU A 259 -13.06 -10.32 -11.79
C GLU A 259 -12.89 -11.82 -11.52
N GLY A 260 -12.89 -12.21 -10.25
CA GLY A 260 -12.92 -13.61 -9.84
C GLY A 260 -11.59 -14.36 -9.93
N LEU A 261 -10.50 -13.75 -10.41
CA LEU A 261 -9.19 -14.39 -10.33
C LEU A 261 -8.76 -14.55 -8.87
N PRO A 262 -8.34 -15.76 -8.44
CA PRO A 262 -7.87 -15.98 -7.07
C PRO A 262 -6.56 -15.22 -6.80
N LEU A 263 -6.24 -15.03 -5.54
CA LEU A 263 -4.89 -14.62 -5.13
C LEU A 263 -3.89 -15.74 -5.39
N VAL A 264 -2.62 -15.37 -5.53
CA VAL A 264 -1.54 -16.37 -5.60
C VAL A 264 -1.57 -17.22 -4.32
N PRO A 265 -1.54 -18.57 -4.45
CA PRO A 265 -1.51 -19.45 -3.28
C PRO A 265 -0.36 -19.11 -2.35
N GLY A 266 -0.63 -19.09 -1.04
CA GLY A 266 0.38 -18.85 -0.03
C GLY A 266 0.46 -17.43 0.50
N VAL A 267 -0.19 -16.42 -0.13
CA VAL A 267 -0.19 -15.04 0.38
C VAL A 267 -0.83 -14.98 1.76
N SER A 268 -2.07 -15.39 1.87
CA SER A 268 -2.84 -15.35 3.13
C SER A 268 -2.22 -16.24 4.22
N SER A 269 -1.78 -17.45 3.86
CA SER A 269 -1.13 -18.37 4.81
C SER A 269 0.23 -17.85 5.30
N THR A 270 0.96 -17.09 4.49
CA THR A 270 2.19 -16.42 4.91
C THR A 270 1.91 -15.34 5.95
N ILE A 271 0.88 -14.54 5.72
CA ILE A 271 0.43 -13.50 6.66
C ILE A 271 -0.05 -14.16 7.97
N ALA A 272 -0.90 -15.17 7.88
CA ALA A 272 -1.44 -15.85 9.06
C ALA A 272 -0.34 -16.48 9.92
N ARG A 273 0.58 -17.21 9.31
CA ARG A 273 1.74 -17.78 10.03
C ARG A 273 2.61 -16.72 10.70
N PHE A 274 2.83 -15.59 10.04
CA PHE A 274 3.60 -14.50 10.61
C PHE A 274 2.91 -13.91 11.84
N ILE A 275 1.62 -13.59 11.76
CA ILE A 275 0.82 -13.06 12.87
C ILE A 275 0.86 -14.03 14.05
N THR A 276 0.55 -15.32 13.82
CA THR A 276 0.52 -16.34 14.86
C THR A 276 1.88 -16.49 15.55
N SER A 277 2.97 -16.55 14.76
CA SER A 277 4.31 -16.72 15.32
C SER A 277 4.79 -15.51 16.13
N ALA A 278 4.35 -14.31 15.79
CA ALA A 278 4.69 -13.10 16.53
C ALA A 278 3.86 -12.93 17.81
N THR A 279 2.63 -13.45 17.82
CA THR A 279 1.77 -13.41 19.00
C THR A 279 2.26 -14.37 20.11
N VAL A 280 2.83 -15.51 19.74
CA VAL A 280 3.37 -16.51 20.70
C VAL A 280 4.63 -16.02 21.43
N LYS A 281 5.34 -15.04 20.85
CA LYS A 281 6.59 -14.49 21.42
C LYS A 281 6.39 -13.30 22.37
N ARG A 282 5.15 -12.89 22.58
CA ARG A 282 4.74 -11.85 23.55
C ARG A 282 4.25 -12.47 24.85
#